data_3af60a9061b829cc7153abf1a5009e2e
#
_entry.id   3af60a9061b829cc7153abf1a5009e2e
#
_cell.length_a   1.000
_cell.length_b   1.000
_cell.length_c   1.000
_cell.angle_alpha   90.00
_cell.angle_beta   90.00
_cell.angle_gamma   90.00
#
_symmetry.space_group_name_H-M   'P 1'
#
loop_
_entity.id
_entity.type
_entity.pdbx_description
1 polymer ?
#
loop_
_entity_poly.entity_id
_entity_poly.type
_entity_poly.pdbx_seq_one_letter_code
_entity_poly.pdbx_strand_id
1 'polypeptide(L)'
;GTCDTKGVWQILGNELRQDGWAVFAPDYGRRATQPLAESAQQLDAYIHTVRMATGADKVILIGHSQGGLLARYWMRMIGGAEHVLHLMCISAPNHGTTYGGIVSRLIRTPRQEAVMRSVIDGWFGPAGMDQVVGSEALRETNRDGDLESGVSYTCIATRSDAVVVPPETCFLDPRGVAEGTVRNIYVQDFDRRAVVMHEDMPMDKRVHAIVRTILELVESIPR
;
A
#
# COMPACT_ATOMS: atom_id res chain seq x y z
N GLY A 1 -4.50 2.11 6.23
CA GLY A 1 -3.90 0.90 6.83
C GLY A 1 -4.90 0.13 7.66
N THR A 2 -4.46 -0.99 8.21
CA THR A 2 -5.29 -1.82 9.10
C THR A 2 -5.72 -1.02 10.34
N CYS A 3 -6.98 -1.14 10.74
CA CYS A 3 -7.64 -0.38 11.81
C CYS A 3 -7.82 1.13 11.54
N ASP A 4 -7.39 1.63 10.40
CA ASP A 4 -7.56 3.02 9.99
C ASP A 4 -8.92 3.31 9.34
N THR A 5 -9.16 4.59 9.12
CA THR A 5 -10.24 5.11 8.30
C THR A 5 -9.66 6.05 7.23
N LYS A 6 -10.49 6.43 6.26
CA LYS A 6 -10.12 7.44 5.24
C LYS A 6 -9.67 8.79 5.83
N GLY A 7 -9.92 9.05 7.11
CA GLY A 7 -9.54 10.29 7.80
C GLY A 7 -8.04 10.58 7.76
N VAL A 8 -7.19 9.55 7.72
CA VAL A 8 -5.72 9.72 7.61
C VAL A 8 -5.28 10.46 6.33
N TRP A 9 -6.13 10.46 5.30
CA TRP A 9 -5.88 11.09 4.00
C TRP A 9 -6.38 12.54 3.91
N GLN A 10 -6.98 13.09 4.99
CA GLN A 10 -7.65 14.39 4.93
C GLN A 10 -6.70 15.52 4.48
N ILE A 11 -5.51 15.60 5.05
CA ILE A 11 -4.55 16.69 4.76
C ILE A 11 -4.04 16.53 3.32
N LEU A 12 -3.45 15.38 2.99
CA LEU A 12 -2.94 15.12 1.65
C LEU A 12 -4.06 15.26 0.59
N GLY A 13 -5.25 14.72 0.87
CA GLY A 13 -6.37 14.83 -0.06
C GLY A 13 -6.79 16.27 -0.33
N ASN A 14 -6.72 17.15 0.66
CA ASN A 14 -7.00 18.59 0.46
C ASN A 14 -5.89 19.26 -0.35
N GLU A 15 -4.62 18.95 -0.10
CA GLU A 15 -3.49 19.45 -0.86
C GLU A 15 -3.61 19.03 -2.35
N LEU A 16 -3.89 17.76 -2.62
CA LEU A 16 -4.07 17.25 -3.97
C LEU A 16 -5.28 17.88 -4.69
N ARG A 17 -6.37 18.17 -3.98
CA ARG A 17 -7.51 18.91 -4.57
C ARG A 17 -7.14 20.32 -4.94
N GLN A 18 -6.30 20.99 -4.13
CA GLN A 18 -5.76 22.32 -4.47
C GLN A 18 -4.84 22.28 -5.69
N ASP A 19 -4.16 21.15 -5.91
CA ASP A 19 -3.35 20.91 -7.11
C ASP A 19 -4.19 20.51 -8.33
N GLY A 20 -5.52 20.42 -8.19
CA GLY A 20 -6.44 20.11 -9.31
C GLY A 20 -6.86 18.65 -9.44
N TRP A 21 -6.43 17.77 -8.54
CA TRP A 21 -6.79 16.35 -8.60
C TRP A 21 -8.20 16.09 -8.06
N ALA A 22 -8.95 15.21 -8.74
CA ALA A 22 -10.17 14.64 -8.20
C ALA A 22 -9.80 13.50 -7.23
N VAL A 23 -9.99 13.72 -5.92
CA VAL A 23 -9.53 12.81 -4.87
C VAL A 23 -10.68 12.13 -4.17
N PHE A 24 -10.63 10.81 -4.12
CA PHE A 24 -11.61 9.94 -3.48
C PHE A 24 -10.92 8.98 -2.51
N ALA A 25 -11.53 8.69 -1.39
CA ALA A 25 -10.99 7.76 -0.40
C ALA A 25 -12.13 6.91 0.21
N PRO A 26 -12.11 5.58 0.01
CA PRO A 26 -13.08 4.69 0.64
C PRO A 26 -12.71 4.35 2.08
N ASP A 27 -13.72 4.04 2.87
CA ASP A 27 -13.57 3.11 3.99
C ASP A 27 -13.93 1.71 3.47
N TYR A 28 -13.23 0.67 3.89
CA TYR A 28 -13.45 -0.72 3.48
C TYR A 28 -13.16 -1.69 4.61
N GLY A 29 -13.66 -2.93 4.48
CA GLY A 29 -13.27 -4.05 5.32
C GLY A 29 -13.49 -3.87 6.83
N ARG A 30 -14.53 -3.14 7.26
CA ARG A 30 -14.75 -2.79 8.69
C ARG A 30 -13.47 -2.23 9.33
N ARG A 31 -13.04 -1.07 8.87
CA ARG A 31 -11.76 -0.46 9.25
C ARG A 31 -10.56 -1.32 8.83
N ALA A 32 -10.64 -1.92 7.65
CA ALA A 32 -9.58 -2.73 7.07
C ALA A 32 -9.14 -3.94 7.94
N THR A 33 -10.09 -4.58 8.63
CA THR A 33 -9.84 -5.80 9.43
C THR A 33 -10.38 -7.08 8.79
N GLN A 34 -11.26 -6.98 7.77
CA GLN A 34 -11.75 -8.13 7.02
C GLN A 34 -10.67 -8.72 6.09
N PRO A 35 -10.81 -9.98 5.64
CA PRO A 35 -9.90 -10.57 4.67
C PRO A 35 -9.66 -9.68 3.45
N LEU A 36 -8.45 -9.71 2.90
CA LEU A 36 -8.09 -8.92 1.71
C LEU A 36 -9.01 -9.22 0.52
N ALA A 37 -9.42 -10.46 0.34
CA ALA A 37 -10.32 -10.86 -0.73
C ALA A 37 -11.69 -10.15 -0.68
N GLU A 38 -12.29 -10.04 0.52
CA GLU A 38 -13.55 -9.32 0.72
C GLU A 38 -13.37 -7.81 0.53
N SER A 39 -12.27 -7.26 1.06
CA SER A 39 -11.93 -5.85 0.91
C SER A 39 -11.65 -5.48 -0.55
N ALA A 40 -11.07 -6.39 -1.34
CA ALA A 40 -10.81 -6.19 -2.76
C ALA A 40 -12.10 -6.08 -3.59
N GLN A 41 -13.14 -6.84 -3.25
CA GLN A 41 -14.45 -6.72 -3.91
C GLN A 41 -15.12 -5.36 -3.60
N GLN A 42 -14.98 -4.87 -2.36
CA GLN A 42 -15.47 -3.53 -2.00
C GLN A 42 -14.70 -2.43 -2.72
N LEU A 43 -13.37 -2.59 -2.86
CA LEU A 43 -12.52 -1.67 -3.60
C LEU A 43 -12.90 -1.63 -5.09
N ASP A 44 -13.16 -2.80 -5.69
CA ASP A 44 -13.61 -2.92 -7.08
C ASP A 44 -14.88 -2.13 -7.35
N ALA A 45 -15.92 -2.34 -6.56
CA ALA A 45 -17.19 -1.61 -6.68
C ALA A 45 -16.99 -0.10 -6.49
N TYR A 46 -16.12 0.30 -5.57
CA TYR A 46 -15.83 1.70 -5.32
C TYR A 46 -15.09 2.35 -6.50
N ILE A 47 -14.03 1.72 -7.02
CA ILE A 47 -13.27 2.23 -8.17
C ILE A 47 -14.17 2.32 -9.41
N HIS A 48 -15.01 1.30 -9.64
CA HIS A 48 -15.99 1.34 -10.72
C HIS A 48 -16.89 2.58 -10.59
N THR A 49 -17.45 2.83 -9.41
CA THR A 49 -18.31 3.99 -9.15
C THR A 49 -17.57 5.32 -9.39
N VAL A 50 -16.31 5.44 -8.94
CA VAL A 50 -15.49 6.64 -9.16
C VAL A 50 -15.26 6.87 -10.66
N ARG A 51 -14.91 5.84 -11.41
CA ARG A 51 -14.69 5.93 -12.85
C ARG A 51 -15.96 6.36 -13.59
N MET A 52 -17.09 5.75 -13.25
CA MET A 52 -18.39 6.14 -13.82
C MET A 52 -18.75 7.58 -13.51
N ALA A 53 -18.51 8.05 -12.29
CA ALA A 53 -18.85 9.41 -11.87
C ALA A 53 -17.92 10.48 -12.47
N THR A 54 -16.68 10.13 -12.78
CA THR A 54 -15.66 11.05 -13.30
C THR A 54 -15.45 10.96 -14.80
N GLY A 55 -15.86 9.87 -15.43
CA GLY A 55 -15.54 9.56 -16.83
C GLY A 55 -14.08 9.17 -17.05
N ALA A 56 -13.31 8.90 -15.99
CA ALA A 56 -11.91 8.53 -16.09
C ALA A 56 -11.74 7.07 -16.55
N ASP A 57 -10.93 6.85 -17.57
CA ASP A 57 -10.57 5.49 -18.01
C ASP A 57 -9.69 4.77 -17.00
N LYS A 58 -8.76 5.50 -16.40
CA LYS A 58 -7.81 4.98 -15.40
C LYS A 58 -7.74 5.86 -14.16
N VAL A 59 -7.39 5.23 -13.04
CA VAL A 59 -7.16 5.91 -11.76
C VAL A 59 -5.70 5.80 -11.35
N ILE A 60 -5.27 6.69 -10.48
CA ILE A 60 -4.03 6.56 -9.71
C ILE A 60 -4.43 6.11 -8.30
N LEU A 61 -3.78 5.05 -7.80
CA LEU A 61 -4.03 4.53 -6.48
C LEU A 61 -2.89 4.94 -5.53
N ILE A 62 -3.25 5.37 -4.33
CA ILE A 62 -2.30 5.66 -3.25
C ILE A 62 -2.74 4.85 -2.03
N GLY A 63 -1.95 3.85 -1.67
CA GLY A 63 -2.25 2.95 -0.56
C GLY A 63 -1.17 2.98 0.53
N HIS A 64 -1.58 3.20 1.78
CA HIS A 64 -0.71 3.09 2.94
C HIS A 64 -0.86 1.72 3.58
N SER A 65 0.27 1.11 3.99
CA SER A 65 0.28 -0.15 4.71
C SER A 65 -0.52 -1.22 3.94
N GLN A 66 -1.47 -1.90 4.57
CA GLN A 66 -2.40 -2.83 3.93
C GLN A 66 -3.03 -2.28 2.63
N GLY A 67 -3.31 -0.97 2.55
CA GLY A 67 -3.95 -0.37 1.38
C GLY A 67 -3.15 -0.52 0.09
N GLY A 68 -1.81 -0.51 0.16
CA GLY A 68 -0.96 -0.78 -0.98
C GLY A 68 -0.99 -2.26 -1.40
N LEU A 69 -0.92 -3.17 -0.44
CA LEU A 69 -1.06 -4.60 -0.71
C LEU A 69 -2.46 -4.94 -1.25
N LEU A 70 -3.52 -4.36 -0.69
CA LEU A 70 -4.89 -4.54 -1.16
C LEU A 70 -5.05 -4.09 -2.62
N ALA A 71 -4.46 -2.96 -3.01
CA ALA A 71 -4.49 -2.49 -4.39
C ALA A 71 -3.82 -3.50 -5.33
N ARG A 72 -2.64 -4.05 -4.97
CA ARG A 72 -1.96 -5.09 -5.75
C ARG A 72 -2.78 -6.38 -5.82
N TYR A 73 -3.36 -6.82 -4.69
CA TYR A 73 -4.23 -7.98 -4.65
C TYR A 73 -5.45 -7.80 -5.57
N TRP A 74 -6.12 -6.65 -5.51
CA TRP A 74 -7.24 -6.32 -6.38
C TRP A 74 -6.84 -6.31 -7.87
N MET A 75 -5.72 -5.69 -8.21
CA MET A 75 -5.24 -5.68 -9.60
C MET A 75 -4.99 -7.10 -10.12
N ARG A 76 -4.35 -7.96 -9.32
CA ARG A 76 -4.00 -9.33 -9.68
C ARG A 76 -5.19 -10.27 -9.69
N MET A 77 -5.97 -10.30 -8.61
CA MET A 77 -6.97 -11.34 -8.38
C MET A 77 -8.34 -11.00 -8.97
N ILE A 78 -8.65 -9.71 -9.16
CA ILE A 78 -9.94 -9.26 -9.71
C ILE A 78 -9.77 -8.67 -11.13
N GLY A 79 -8.53 -8.50 -11.60
CA GLY A 79 -8.24 -7.99 -12.94
C GLY A 79 -8.29 -6.46 -13.03
N GLY A 80 -8.19 -5.75 -11.90
CA GLY A 80 -8.30 -4.29 -11.86
C GLY A 80 -7.15 -3.52 -12.52
N ALA A 81 -6.08 -4.19 -12.93
CA ALA A 81 -4.86 -3.56 -13.45
C ALA A 81 -5.11 -2.69 -14.70
N GLU A 82 -6.03 -3.10 -15.59
CA GLU A 82 -6.37 -2.35 -16.80
C GLU A 82 -6.91 -0.93 -16.49
N HIS A 83 -7.44 -0.72 -15.28
CA HIS A 83 -8.01 0.53 -14.80
C HIS A 83 -7.04 1.38 -13.98
N VAL A 84 -5.78 0.95 -13.85
CA VAL A 84 -4.76 1.67 -13.06
C VAL A 84 -3.70 2.25 -13.99
N LEU A 85 -3.40 3.53 -13.81
CA LEU A 85 -2.29 4.21 -14.46
C LEU A 85 -1.01 4.09 -13.63
N HIS A 86 -1.14 4.33 -12.32
CA HIS A 86 -0.03 4.33 -11.39
C HIS A 86 -0.48 3.87 -10.00
N LEU A 87 0.35 3.10 -9.31
CA LEU A 87 0.14 2.72 -7.92
C LEU A 87 1.28 3.23 -7.03
N MET A 88 0.93 3.99 -5.99
CA MET A 88 1.85 4.36 -4.91
C MET A 88 1.60 3.50 -3.68
N CYS A 89 2.62 2.76 -3.26
CA CYS A 89 2.64 1.96 -2.04
C CYS A 89 3.43 2.71 -0.96
N ILE A 90 2.78 3.18 0.08
CA ILE A 90 3.41 3.88 1.20
C ILE A 90 3.52 2.89 2.37
N SER A 91 4.73 2.51 2.74
CA SER A 91 5.03 1.50 3.77
C SER A 91 4.12 0.25 3.66
N ALA A 92 3.87 -0.22 2.44
CA ALA A 92 3.03 -1.38 2.20
C ALA A 92 3.82 -2.69 2.37
N PRO A 93 3.28 -3.72 3.03
CA PRO A 93 3.93 -5.01 3.16
C PRO A 93 3.78 -5.83 1.87
N ASN A 94 4.35 -5.35 0.75
CA ASN A 94 4.22 -5.97 -0.56
C ASN A 94 4.76 -7.41 -0.61
N HIS A 95 5.78 -7.69 0.19
CA HIS A 95 6.35 -9.04 0.38
C HIS A 95 6.11 -9.56 1.81
N GLY A 96 5.19 -8.92 2.52
CA GLY A 96 4.82 -9.27 3.87
C GLY A 96 5.67 -8.62 4.94
N THR A 97 5.21 -8.77 6.17
CA THR A 97 5.96 -8.40 7.36
C THR A 97 6.12 -9.60 8.27
N THR A 98 7.14 -9.57 9.13
CA THR A 98 7.27 -10.56 10.18
C THR A 98 6.27 -10.27 11.30
N TYR A 99 5.90 -11.30 12.08
CA TYR A 99 4.93 -11.18 13.17
C TYR A 99 5.20 -9.98 14.10
N GLY A 100 4.61 -8.81 13.74
CA GLY A 100 4.69 -7.60 14.54
C GLY A 100 6.07 -6.94 14.64
N GLY A 101 6.95 -7.08 13.64
CA GLY A 101 8.23 -6.38 13.60
C GLY A 101 9.09 -6.64 14.86
N ILE A 102 9.01 -5.75 15.84
CA ILE A 102 9.78 -5.86 17.10
C ILE A 102 9.50 -7.17 17.83
N VAL A 103 8.27 -7.67 17.78
CA VAL A 103 7.85 -8.89 18.50
C VAL A 103 8.43 -10.15 17.88
N SER A 104 8.71 -10.16 16.57
CA SER A 104 9.26 -11.33 15.89
C SER A 104 10.63 -11.76 16.44
N ARG A 105 11.41 -10.83 16.98
CA ARG A 105 12.70 -11.12 17.62
C ARG A 105 12.56 -11.88 18.95
N LEU A 106 11.36 -11.87 19.53
CA LEU A 106 11.05 -12.57 20.79
C LEU A 106 10.45 -13.95 20.57
N ILE A 107 9.98 -14.25 19.34
CA ILE A 107 9.36 -15.53 19.00
C ILE A 107 10.47 -16.56 18.75
N ARG A 108 10.61 -17.51 19.68
CA ARG A 108 11.62 -18.58 19.62
C ARG A 108 11.03 -19.99 19.63
N THR A 109 9.73 -20.12 19.84
CA THR A 109 9.05 -21.40 19.94
C THR A 109 7.71 -21.40 19.20
N PRO A 110 7.24 -22.59 18.70
CA PRO A 110 5.92 -22.71 18.06
C PRO A 110 4.75 -22.23 18.95
N ARG A 111 4.88 -22.37 20.26
CA ARG A 111 3.86 -21.92 21.21
C ARG A 111 3.77 -20.39 21.28
N GLN A 112 4.91 -19.71 21.24
CA GLN A 112 4.97 -18.24 21.20
C GLN A 112 4.40 -17.73 19.88
N GLU A 113 4.64 -18.42 18.76
CA GLU A 113 4.05 -18.11 17.46
C GLU A 113 2.53 -18.23 17.51
N ALA A 114 1.98 -19.32 18.07
CA ALA A 114 0.54 -19.51 18.18
C ALA A 114 -0.15 -18.41 19.02
N VAL A 115 0.47 -18.02 20.13
CA VAL A 115 -0.02 -16.91 20.97
C VAL A 115 0.01 -15.60 20.18
N MET A 116 1.08 -15.34 19.45
CA MET A 116 1.22 -14.11 18.67
C MET A 116 0.20 -14.05 17.51
N ARG A 117 -0.03 -15.17 16.82
CA ARG A 117 -1.10 -15.26 15.83
C ARG A 117 -2.46 -14.87 16.42
N SER A 118 -2.79 -15.39 17.60
CA SER A 118 -4.04 -15.06 18.29
C SER A 118 -4.12 -13.58 18.67
N VAL A 119 -3.01 -12.95 19.06
CA VAL A 119 -2.95 -11.52 19.35
C VAL A 119 -3.16 -10.69 18.07
N ILE A 120 -2.47 -11.03 16.98
CA ILE A 120 -2.60 -10.34 15.70
C ILE A 120 -4.05 -10.44 15.17
N ASP A 121 -4.62 -11.65 15.19
CA ASP A 121 -6.00 -11.87 14.76
C ASP A 121 -7.00 -11.10 15.63
N GLY A 122 -6.79 -11.09 16.94
CA GLY A 122 -7.64 -10.36 17.88
C GLY A 122 -7.59 -8.84 17.73
N TRP A 123 -6.44 -8.27 17.33
CA TRP A 123 -6.26 -6.82 17.19
C TRP A 123 -6.50 -6.29 15.79
N PHE A 124 -6.05 -7.03 14.77
CA PHE A 124 -6.04 -6.60 13.37
C PHE A 124 -7.01 -7.41 12.49
N GLY A 125 -7.67 -8.42 13.07
CA GLY A 125 -8.55 -9.32 12.33
C GLY A 125 -7.82 -10.18 11.30
N PRO A 126 -8.56 -10.90 10.44
CA PRO A 126 -8.00 -11.74 9.37
C PRO A 126 -7.04 -10.98 8.46
N ALA A 127 -7.30 -9.70 8.20
CA ALA A 127 -6.42 -8.86 7.38
C ALA A 127 -5.00 -8.71 7.95
N GLY A 128 -4.83 -8.79 9.26
CA GLY A 128 -3.50 -8.81 9.90
C GLY A 128 -2.70 -10.03 9.49
N MET A 129 -3.35 -11.18 9.43
CA MET A 129 -2.73 -12.46 9.01
C MET A 129 -2.40 -12.49 7.52
N ASP A 130 -3.22 -11.86 6.66
CA ASP A 130 -2.99 -11.76 5.22
C ASP A 130 -1.68 -11.01 4.88
N GLN A 131 -1.20 -10.15 5.79
CA GLN A 131 0.01 -9.35 5.61
C GLN A 131 1.30 -10.02 6.13
N VAL A 132 1.18 -11.17 6.78
CA VAL A 132 2.35 -11.91 7.31
C VAL A 132 3.04 -12.68 6.20
N VAL A 133 4.38 -12.69 6.21
CA VAL A 133 5.20 -13.48 5.27
C VAL A 133 4.70 -14.92 5.18
N GLY A 134 4.47 -15.39 3.95
CA GLY A 134 3.99 -16.75 3.69
C GLY A 134 2.47 -16.93 3.79
N SER A 135 1.69 -15.86 3.99
CA SER A 135 0.23 -15.93 3.87
C SER A 135 -0.20 -16.31 2.44
N GLU A 136 -1.41 -16.85 2.32
CA GLU A 136 -1.96 -17.20 1.01
C GLU A 136 -2.16 -15.96 0.15
N ALA A 137 -2.71 -14.89 0.71
CA ALA A 137 -2.93 -13.63 0.02
C ALA A 137 -1.63 -13.06 -0.59
N LEU A 138 -0.51 -13.11 0.15
CA LEU A 138 0.79 -12.69 -0.38
C LEU A 138 1.32 -13.62 -1.48
N ARG A 139 1.16 -14.94 -1.32
CA ARG A 139 1.57 -15.89 -2.36
C ARG A 139 0.80 -15.67 -3.65
N GLU A 140 -0.51 -15.45 -3.56
CA GLU A 140 -1.36 -15.17 -4.71
C GLU A 140 -0.98 -13.85 -5.37
N THR A 141 -0.82 -12.78 -4.59
CA THR A 141 -0.46 -11.45 -5.10
C THR A 141 0.89 -11.45 -5.83
N ASN A 142 1.86 -12.24 -5.35
CA ASN A 142 3.23 -12.25 -5.88
C ASN A 142 3.54 -13.45 -6.80
N ARG A 143 2.56 -14.31 -7.11
CA ARG A 143 2.76 -15.59 -7.85
C ARG A 143 3.47 -15.41 -9.19
N ASP A 144 3.08 -14.39 -9.96
CA ASP A 144 3.60 -14.15 -11.31
C ASP A 144 4.50 -12.91 -11.37
N GLY A 145 5.12 -12.57 -10.24
CA GLY A 145 5.98 -11.39 -10.08
C GLY A 145 5.26 -10.21 -9.44
N ASP A 146 5.95 -9.09 -9.37
CA ASP A 146 5.52 -7.93 -8.60
C ASP A 146 4.57 -6.98 -9.35
N LEU A 147 4.62 -7.02 -10.68
CA LEU A 147 4.10 -5.95 -11.52
C LEU A 147 2.99 -6.43 -12.46
N GLU A 148 2.04 -5.55 -12.74
CA GLU A 148 1.04 -5.73 -13.79
C GLU A 148 1.44 -4.92 -15.03
N SER A 149 1.15 -5.47 -16.21
CA SER A 149 1.44 -4.81 -17.48
C SER A 149 0.69 -3.48 -17.61
N GLY A 150 1.37 -2.45 -18.08
CA GLY A 150 0.76 -1.14 -18.32
C GLY A 150 0.54 -0.30 -17.06
N VAL A 151 0.99 -0.75 -15.90
CA VAL A 151 0.96 0.00 -14.63
C VAL A 151 2.36 0.43 -14.24
N SER A 152 2.51 1.67 -13.79
CA SER A 152 3.75 2.14 -13.16
C SER A 152 3.60 2.21 -11.63
N TYR A 153 4.73 2.17 -10.91
CA TYR A 153 4.72 2.00 -9.46
C TYR A 153 5.68 2.95 -8.76
N THR A 154 5.29 3.42 -7.59
CA THR A 154 6.20 4.07 -6.63
C THR A 154 6.00 3.46 -5.25
N CYS A 155 7.05 2.94 -4.66
CA CYS A 155 7.06 2.46 -3.29
C CYS A 155 7.82 3.46 -2.42
N ILE A 156 7.18 3.96 -1.38
CA ILE A 156 7.77 4.90 -0.42
C ILE A 156 7.86 4.20 0.93
N ALA A 157 9.07 3.97 1.40
CA ALA A 157 9.35 3.33 2.69
C ALA A 157 10.03 4.30 3.65
N THR A 158 10.02 3.99 4.93
CA THR A 158 10.82 4.66 5.94
C THR A 158 11.75 3.69 6.64
N ARG A 159 13.00 4.09 6.87
CA ARG A 159 13.97 3.28 7.63
C ARG A 159 13.59 3.15 9.11
N SER A 160 12.65 3.98 9.58
CA SER A 160 12.12 3.95 10.95
C SER A 160 10.85 3.09 11.09
N ASP A 161 10.49 2.32 10.06
CA ASP A 161 9.32 1.45 10.11
C ASP A 161 9.52 0.31 11.12
N ALA A 162 8.63 0.23 12.10
CA ALA A 162 8.62 -0.82 13.11
C ALA A 162 7.48 -1.83 12.91
N VAL A 163 6.63 -1.61 11.90
CA VAL A 163 5.46 -2.44 11.57
C VAL A 163 5.76 -3.29 10.35
N VAL A 164 6.18 -2.69 9.24
CA VAL A 164 6.63 -3.40 8.04
C VAL A 164 8.14 -3.63 8.16
N VAL A 165 8.51 -4.85 8.52
CA VAL A 165 9.89 -5.21 8.85
C VAL A 165 10.31 -6.48 8.11
N PRO A 166 11.42 -6.42 7.36
CA PRO A 166 12.23 -5.23 7.08
C PRO A 166 11.50 -4.23 6.15
N PRO A 167 11.84 -2.91 6.19
CA PRO A 167 11.15 -1.90 5.38
C PRO A 167 11.24 -2.15 3.87
N GLU A 168 12.27 -2.84 3.41
CA GLU A 168 12.49 -3.21 2.01
C GLU A 168 11.40 -4.13 1.46
N THR A 169 10.60 -4.78 2.30
CA THR A 169 9.44 -5.58 1.85
C THR A 169 8.36 -4.73 1.20
N CYS A 170 8.42 -3.41 1.35
CA CYS A 170 7.60 -2.47 0.61
C CYS A 170 8.02 -2.35 -0.86
N PHE A 171 9.28 -2.60 -1.20
CA PHE A 171 9.82 -2.36 -2.53
C PHE A 171 9.42 -3.46 -3.53
N LEU A 172 9.28 -3.07 -4.79
CA LEU A 172 8.97 -3.95 -5.91
C LEU A 172 10.18 -4.13 -6.81
N ASP A 173 10.28 -5.29 -7.44
CA ASP A 173 11.42 -5.62 -8.31
C ASP A 173 11.34 -4.86 -9.64
N PRO A 174 12.31 -3.98 -9.96
CA PRO A 174 12.32 -3.23 -11.21
C PRO A 174 12.94 -4.01 -12.40
N ARG A 175 13.39 -5.25 -12.19
CA ARG A 175 14.05 -6.02 -13.24
C ARG A 175 13.08 -6.40 -14.35
N GLY A 176 13.54 -6.28 -15.59
CA GLY A 176 12.78 -6.69 -16.77
C GLY A 176 11.75 -5.68 -17.27
N VAL A 177 11.67 -4.49 -16.68
CA VAL A 177 10.78 -3.42 -17.14
C VAL A 177 11.57 -2.15 -17.51
N ALA A 178 10.93 -1.25 -18.25
CA ALA A 178 11.54 0.01 -18.64
C ALA A 178 11.92 0.87 -17.43
N GLU A 179 12.99 1.65 -17.56
CA GLU A 179 13.40 2.61 -16.53
C GLU A 179 12.26 3.55 -16.18
N GLY A 180 12.09 3.80 -14.88
CA GLY A 180 11.01 4.65 -14.36
C GLY A 180 9.67 3.96 -14.20
N THR A 181 9.50 2.71 -14.65
CA THR A 181 8.27 1.93 -14.37
C THR A 181 8.11 1.67 -12.88
N VAL A 182 9.18 1.40 -12.16
CA VAL A 182 9.20 1.20 -10.71
C VAL A 182 10.17 2.18 -10.07
N ARG A 183 9.69 2.87 -9.02
CA ARG A 183 10.51 3.74 -8.16
C ARG A 183 10.42 3.24 -6.73
N ASN A 184 11.54 2.85 -6.16
CA ASN A 184 11.67 2.46 -4.75
C ASN A 184 12.42 3.57 -4.01
N ILE A 185 11.78 4.18 -3.03
CA ILE A 185 12.21 5.43 -2.41
C ILE A 185 12.14 5.29 -0.88
N TYR A 186 13.21 5.66 -0.19
CA TYR A 186 13.14 5.95 1.22
C TYR A 186 12.87 7.44 1.48
N VAL A 187 12.07 7.77 2.47
CA VAL A 187 11.92 9.16 2.93
C VAL A 187 13.27 9.78 3.24
N GLN A 188 14.21 8.97 3.77
CA GLN A 188 15.56 9.39 4.13
C GLN A 188 16.48 9.66 2.92
N ASP A 189 16.06 9.32 1.71
CA ASP A 189 16.80 9.70 0.49
C ASP A 189 16.67 11.20 0.20
N PHE A 190 15.58 11.84 0.67
CA PHE A 190 15.32 13.28 0.57
C PHE A 190 15.72 14.05 1.84
N ASP A 191 15.52 13.45 3.02
CA ASP A 191 15.92 14.04 4.30
C ASP A 191 16.57 12.96 5.17
N ARG A 192 17.90 12.91 5.18
CA ARG A 192 18.69 11.90 5.91
C ARG A 192 18.41 11.86 7.41
N ARG A 193 17.86 12.95 7.98
CA ARG A 193 17.54 13.06 9.41
C ARG A 193 16.07 12.75 9.69
N ALA A 194 15.28 12.44 8.66
CA ALA A 194 13.88 12.13 8.85
C ALA A 194 13.70 10.91 9.76
N VAL A 195 12.90 11.06 10.79
CA VAL A 195 12.34 9.98 11.58
C VAL A 195 10.84 10.05 11.38
N VAL A 196 10.31 9.11 10.59
CA VAL A 196 8.89 9.00 10.28
C VAL A 196 8.48 7.59 10.64
N MET A 197 7.57 7.45 11.58
CA MET A 197 7.05 6.14 11.98
C MET A 197 6.02 5.64 10.96
N HIS A 198 5.72 4.36 11.00
CA HIS A 198 4.78 3.72 10.07
C HIS A 198 3.44 4.43 10.00
N GLU A 199 2.85 4.68 11.15
CA GLU A 199 1.54 5.33 11.30
C GLU A 199 1.51 6.79 10.85
N ASP A 200 2.66 7.48 10.88
CA ASP A 200 2.77 8.88 10.52
C ASP A 200 2.96 9.09 9.00
N MET A 201 3.32 8.04 8.27
CA MET A 201 3.63 8.14 6.84
C MET A 201 2.54 8.84 6.00
N PRO A 202 1.23 8.59 6.21
CA PRO A 202 0.18 9.27 5.43
C PRO A 202 0.03 10.76 5.76
N MET A 203 0.59 11.23 6.88
CA MET A 203 0.43 12.59 7.39
C MET A 203 1.73 13.41 7.36
N ASP A 204 2.86 12.78 7.06
CA ASP A 204 4.16 13.44 7.04
C ASP A 204 4.33 14.32 5.80
N LYS A 205 4.71 15.58 6.00
CA LYS A 205 4.87 16.58 4.93
C LYS A 205 5.91 16.19 3.88
N ARG A 206 6.94 15.42 4.25
CA ARG A 206 7.96 14.93 3.31
C ARG A 206 7.37 13.86 2.40
N VAL A 207 6.55 12.97 2.96
CA VAL A 207 5.80 11.97 2.18
C VAL A 207 4.82 12.68 1.24
N HIS A 208 4.09 13.70 1.71
CA HIS A 208 3.22 14.51 0.85
C HIS A 208 3.98 15.15 -0.30
N ALA A 209 5.15 15.73 -0.04
CA ALA A 209 5.99 16.34 -1.08
C ALA A 209 6.43 15.29 -2.12
N ILE A 210 6.86 14.10 -1.68
CA ILE A 210 7.22 12.99 -2.58
C ILE A 210 6.02 12.59 -3.44
N VAL A 211 4.85 12.37 -2.83
CA VAL A 211 3.62 11.97 -3.54
C VAL A 211 3.27 13.02 -4.62
N ARG A 212 3.26 14.30 -4.27
CA ARG A 212 2.93 15.39 -5.22
C ARG A 212 3.91 15.45 -6.38
N THR A 213 5.21 15.36 -6.11
CA THR A 213 6.24 15.32 -7.16
C THR A 213 6.06 14.12 -8.09
N ILE A 214 5.74 12.94 -7.56
CA ILE A 214 5.49 11.76 -8.40
C ILE A 214 4.24 11.94 -9.25
N LEU A 215 3.18 12.54 -8.71
CA LEU A 215 1.96 12.82 -9.49
C LEU A 215 2.24 13.77 -10.66
N GLU A 216 3.02 14.82 -10.47
CA GLU A 216 3.47 15.72 -11.53
C GLU A 216 4.26 14.95 -12.62
N LEU A 217 5.15 14.05 -12.23
CA LEU A 217 5.90 13.20 -13.16
C LEU A 217 4.99 12.26 -13.95
N VAL A 218 4.00 11.63 -13.30
CA VAL A 218 3.04 10.72 -13.95
C VAL A 218 2.15 11.47 -14.93
N GLU A 219 1.74 12.70 -14.60
CA GLU A 219 0.92 13.55 -15.49
C GLU A 219 1.70 14.01 -16.74
N SER A 220 3.00 14.24 -16.60
CA SER A 220 3.87 14.71 -17.69
C SER A 220 4.23 13.66 -18.73
N ILE A 221 3.92 12.39 -18.49
CA ILE A 221 4.18 11.30 -19.46
C ILE A 221 3.15 11.40 -20.58
N PRO A 222 3.57 11.55 -21.85
CA PRO A 222 2.65 11.56 -23.00
C PRO A 222 1.86 10.24 -23.04
N ARG A 223 0.54 10.37 -23.15
CA ARG A 223 -0.40 9.24 -23.20
C ARG A 223 -0.55 8.71 -24.61
#